data_05133b14c7f915c48660596822357a05
#
_entry.id   05133b14c7f915c48660596822357a05
#
_cell.length_a   1.000
_cell.length_b   1.000
_cell.length_c   1.000
_cell.angle_alpha   90.00
_cell.angle_beta   90.00
_cell.angle_gamma   90.00
#
_symmetry.space_group_name_H-M   'P 1'
#
loop_
_entity.id
_entity.type
_entity.pdbx_description
1 polymer ?
#
loop_
_entity_poly.entity_id
_entity_poly.type
_entity_poly.pdbx_seq_one_letter_code
_entity_poly.pdbx_strand_id
1 'polypeptide(L)'
;MIELIKLEKEYFNKKVLIIGVFHGDEIQGEYFINSYLKTNANCGKNSLYFIPKLNPSGTRKNLNGVDLNRNFPTKNWELGDKNSDYFGGFEPASEIETKYLVDLINKNDFSAIITIHAPYKTTNYDGPAEILAQKISDIIGYPPSSDIGYATPGSFGTYCGKERQIPTITIEIDEEENMELLNKKFHTLFEYLKNEY
;
A
#
# COMPACT_ATOMS: atom_id res chain seq x y z
N MET A 1 17.50 1.06 4.54
CA MET A 1 17.36 0.10 3.41
C MET A 1 15.94 -0.42 3.45
N ILE A 2 15.22 -0.42 2.32
CA ILE A 2 13.86 -0.97 2.23
C ILE A 2 13.93 -2.48 2.28
N GLU A 3 13.21 -3.09 3.22
CA GLU A 3 13.14 -4.54 3.38
C GLU A 3 11.99 -5.11 2.54
N LEU A 4 12.25 -6.16 1.75
CA LEU A 4 11.25 -6.92 1.02
C LEU A 4 11.24 -8.36 1.51
N ILE A 5 10.16 -8.77 2.14
CA ILE A 5 9.96 -10.12 2.66
C ILE A 5 9.00 -10.87 1.72
N LYS A 6 9.37 -12.08 1.32
CA LYS A 6 8.60 -12.88 0.36
C LYS A 6 8.16 -14.19 0.99
N LEU A 7 6.85 -14.43 0.99
CA LEU A 7 6.26 -15.74 1.22
C LEU A 7 5.91 -16.33 -0.15
N GLU A 8 6.90 -16.95 -0.80
CA GLU A 8 6.83 -17.42 -2.17
C GLU A 8 7.26 -18.88 -2.25
N LYS A 9 6.62 -19.65 -3.13
CA LYS A 9 7.03 -20.99 -3.52
C LYS A 9 7.15 -21.06 -5.05
N GLU A 10 7.75 -22.14 -5.56
CA GLU A 10 8.03 -22.32 -6.99
C GLU A 10 6.77 -22.18 -7.87
N TYR A 11 5.64 -22.71 -7.39
CA TYR A 11 4.35 -22.61 -8.09
C TYR A 11 3.34 -21.86 -7.20
N PHE A 12 2.77 -20.80 -7.74
CA PHE A 12 1.74 -19.97 -7.10
C PHE A 12 0.70 -19.51 -8.12
N ASN A 13 -0.51 -19.16 -7.64
CA ASN A 13 -1.60 -18.71 -8.51
C ASN A 13 -1.51 -17.21 -8.80
N LYS A 14 -1.31 -16.40 -7.76
CA LYS A 14 -1.26 -14.94 -7.82
C LYS A 14 -0.10 -14.41 -7.01
N LYS A 15 0.33 -13.19 -7.31
CA LYS A 15 1.36 -12.46 -6.56
C LYS A 15 0.74 -11.17 -6.04
N VAL A 16 0.78 -10.97 -4.72
CA VAL A 16 0.22 -9.79 -4.05
C VAL A 16 1.32 -9.03 -3.31
N LEU A 17 1.39 -7.71 -3.51
CA LEU A 17 2.29 -6.82 -2.78
C LEU A 17 1.50 -6.12 -1.66
N ILE A 18 2.05 -6.13 -0.45
CA ILE A 18 1.51 -5.45 0.72
C ILE A 18 2.55 -4.46 1.25
N ILE A 19 2.18 -3.19 1.37
CA ILE A 19 3.08 -2.11 1.79
C ILE A 19 2.52 -1.44 3.04
N GLY A 20 3.30 -1.41 4.12
CA GLY A 20 3.06 -0.62 5.32
C GLY A 20 3.90 0.66 5.32
N VAL A 21 3.49 1.63 6.15
CA VAL A 21 4.23 2.88 6.41
C VAL A 21 4.65 3.60 5.12
N PHE A 22 3.67 3.90 4.29
CA PHE A 22 3.87 4.73 3.09
C PHE A 22 4.19 6.19 3.50
N HIS A 23 3.41 6.71 4.45
CA HIS A 23 3.75 7.90 5.23
C HIS A 23 4.41 7.45 6.55
N GLY A 24 5.50 8.11 6.94
CA GLY A 24 6.35 7.63 8.04
C GLY A 24 5.73 7.73 9.43
N ASP A 25 4.68 8.52 9.60
CA ASP A 25 3.88 8.66 10.83
C ASP A 25 2.73 7.64 10.93
N GLU A 26 2.35 6.98 9.83
CA GLU A 26 1.29 5.95 9.79
C GLU A 26 1.87 4.55 10.07
N ILE A 27 2.37 4.32 11.30
CA ILE A 27 3.22 3.16 11.65
C ILE A 27 2.45 1.83 11.81
N GLN A 28 1.13 1.85 11.81
CA GLN A 28 0.28 0.69 12.11
C GLN A 28 0.46 -0.44 11.10
N GLY A 29 0.71 -0.09 9.82
CA GLY A 29 0.96 -1.07 8.75
C GLY A 29 2.18 -1.96 9.04
N GLU A 30 3.28 -1.40 9.56
CA GLU A 30 4.45 -2.16 10.00
C GLU A 30 4.11 -3.13 11.12
N TYR A 31 3.32 -2.68 12.09
CA TYR A 31 2.89 -3.53 13.20
C TYR A 31 2.07 -4.74 12.74
N PHE A 32 1.08 -4.54 11.88
CA PHE A 32 0.23 -5.64 11.38
C PHE A 32 1.03 -6.65 10.55
N ILE A 33 1.88 -6.17 9.65
CA ILE A 33 2.72 -7.03 8.81
C ILE A 33 3.68 -7.84 9.68
N ASN A 34 4.41 -7.20 10.59
CA ASN A 34 5.38 -7.88 11.45
C ASN A 34 4.71 -8.85 12.42
N SER A 35 3.53 -8.52 12.95
CA SER A 35 2.73 -9.42 13.79
C SER A 35 2.34 -10.68 13.03
N TYR A 36 1.85 -10.52 11.78
CA TYR A 36 1.48 -11.65 10.94
C TYR A 36 2.67 -12.55 10.61
N LEU A 37 3.78 -11.99 10.19
CA LEU A 37 4.98 -12.73 9.78
C LEU A 37 5.60 -13.55 10.93
N LYS A 38 5.46 -13.11 12.18
CA LYS A 38 5.94 -13.87 13.35
C LYS A 38 5.24 -15.21 13.52
N THR A 39 3.99 -15.33 13.12
CA THR A 39 3.15 -16.52 13.37
C THR A 39 2.75 -17.27 12.09
N ASN A 40 2.86 -16.64 10.93
CA ASN A 40 2.31 -17.15 9.67
C ASN A 40 3.30 -17.06 8.50
N ALA A 41 4.58 -17.32 8.73
CA ALA A 41 5.64 -17.24 7.70
C ALA A 41 5.62 -18.40 6.67
N ASN A 42 4.53 -19.17 6.60
CA ASN A 42 4.37 -20.27 5.65
C ASN A 42 3.75 -19.77 4.32
N CYS A 43 4.12 -20.42 3.22
CA CYS A 43 3.55 -20.13 1.91
C CYS A 43 2.14 -20.69 1.75
N GLY A 44 1.28 -19.96 1.02
CA GLY A 44 -0.08 -20.36 0.64
C GLY A 44 -0.20 -20.78 -0.82
N LYS A 45 -1.40 -20.63 -1.38
CA LYS A 45 -1.67 -20.78 -2.83
C LYS A 45 -1.11 -19.61 -3.63
N ASN A 46 -1.12 -18.41 -3.04
CA ASN A 46 -0.60 -17.17 -3.61
C ASN A 46 0.74 -16.80 -2.97
N SER A 47 1.57 -16.07 -3.70
CA SER A 47 2.78 -15.46 -3.18
C SER A 47 2.46 -14.10 -2.58
N LEU A 48 2.87 -13.86 -1.34
CA LEU A 48 2.75 -12.57 -0.68
C LEU A 48 4.12 -11.91 -0.54
N TYR A 49 4.22 -10.68 -1.01
CA TYR A 49 5.39 -9.82 -0.88
C TYR A 49 5.07 -8.70 0.08
N PHE A 50 5.89 -8.52 1.11
CA PHE A 50 5.67 -7.52 2.15
C PHE A 50 6.80 -6.50 2.18
N ILE A 51 6.43 -5.23 2.24
CA ILE A 51 7.31 -4.13 2.63
C ILE A 51 6.75 -3.57 3.94
N PRO A 52 7.25 -4.00 5.11
CA PRO A 52 6.69 -3.54 6.39
C PRO A 52 6.78 -2.04 6.58
N LYS A 53 7.90 -1.45 6.17
CA LYS A 53 8.15 -0.01 6.29
C LYS A 53 8.81 0.53 5.03
N LEU A 54 8.07 1.32 4.27
CA LEU A 54 8.60 2.00 3.09
C LEU A 54 9.33 3.30 3.50
N ASN A 55 8.70 4.12 4.33
CA ASN A 55 9.19 5.42 4.76
C ASN A 55 9.62 5.38 6.25
N PRO A 56 10.93 5.44 6.54
CA PRO A 56 11.43 5.39 7.92
C PRO A 56 11.53 6.76 8.61
N SER A 57 11.03 7.84 8.02
CA SER A 57 11.24 9.22 8.51
C SER A 57 10.56 9.52 9.86
N GLY A 58 9.46 8.83 10.19
CA GLY A 58 8.61 9.12 11.35
C GLY A 58 7.69 10.33 11.14
N THR A 59 7.62 10.87 9.94
CA THR A 59 6.72 11.97 9.53
C THR A 59 6.03 11.61 8.22
N ARG A 60 4.94 12.34 7.87
CA ARG A 60 4.25 12.11 6.60
C ARG A 60 5.21 12.06 5.41
N LYS A 61 6.05 13.07 5.26
CA LYS A 61 7.04 13.15 4.19
C LYS A 61 8.29 12.28 4.51
N ASN A 62 9.04 11.90 3.49
CA ASN A 62 10.30 11.19 3.67
C ASN A 62 11.41 12.13 4.21
N LEU A 63 12.63 11.62 4.39
CA LEU A 63 13.77 12.40 4.92
C LEU A 63 14.18 13.59 4.05
N ASN A 64 13.80 13.61 2.77
CA ASN A 64 14.03 14.71 1.84
C ASN A 64 12.87 15.72 1.82
N GLY A 65 11.85 15.55 2.65
CA GLY A 65 10.69 16.42 2.71
C GLY A 65 9.69 16.22 1.58
N VAL A 66 9.65 15.03 0.98
CA VAL A 66 8.76 14.65 -0.14
C VAL A 66 7.66 13.72 0.34
N ASP A 67 6.40 14.01 -0.05
CA ASP A 67 5.29 13.05 0.06
C ASP A 67 5.45 11.98 -1.02
N LEU A 68 5.83 10.76 -0.60
CA LEU A 68 6.06 9.65 -1.52
C LEU A 68 4.80 9.29 -2.32
N ASN A 69 3.59 9.51 -1.74
CA ASN A 69 2.32 9.27 -2.43
C ASN A 69 1.91 10.44 -3.35
N ARG A 70 2.85 11.29 -3.73
CA ARG A 70 2.76 12.34 -4.75
C ARG A 70 3.96 12.33 -5.69
N ASN A 71 4.90 11.39 -5.51
CA ASN A 71 6.17 11.38 -6.25
C ASN A 71 6.21 10.39 -7.42
N PHE A 72 5.12 9.64 -7.71
CA PHE A 72 5.13 8.66 -8.80
C PHE A 72 5.05 9.31 -10.19
N PRO A 73 5.70 8.70 -11.22
CA PRO A 73 5.73 9.21 -12.59
C PRO A 73 4.41 8.91 -13.32
N THR A 74 3.35 9.59 -12.90
CA THR A 74 2.02 9.52 -13.50
C THR A 74 1.81 10.66 -14.51
N LYS A 75 0.87 10.47 -15.42
CA LYS A 75 0.51 11.51 -16.42
C LYS A 75 -0.04 12.78 -15.78
N ASN A 76 -0.62 12.66 -14.58
CA ASN A 76 -1.18 13.79 -13.84
C ASN A 76 -0.23 14.31 -12.77
N TRP A 77 1.04 13.86 -12.73
CA TRP A 77 2.01 14.43 -11.81
C TRP A 77 2.22 15.92 -12.12
N GLU A 78 2.33 16.72 -11.07
CA GLU A 78 2.57 18.16 -11.18
C GLU A 78 3.52 18.64 -10.09
N LEU A 79 4.26 19.69 -10.38
CA LEU A 79 5.12 20.34 -9.39
C LEU A 79 4.24 21.13 -8.40
N GLY A 80 4.17 20.67 -7.17
CA GLY A 80 3.46 21.32 -6.07
C GLY A 80 4.32 22.34 -5.31
N ASP A 81 3.71 23.01 -4.33
CA ASP A 81 4.44 23.87 -3.40
C ASP A 81 5.31 23.02 -2.46
N LYS A 82 6.62 23.33 -2.42
CA LYS A 82 7.59 22.61 -1.57
C LYS A 82 7.29 22.70 -0.06
N ASN A 83 6.54 23.72 0.36
CA ASN A 83 6.14 23.89 1.75
C ASN A 83 4.85 23.13 2.11
N SER A 84 4.16 22.57 1.11
CA SER A 84 2.97 21.76 1.31
C SER A 84 3.32 20.41 1.92
N ASP A 85 2.41 19.85 2.73
CA ASP A 85 2.48 18.47 3.20
C ASP A 85 2.35 17.45 2.06
N TYR A 86 1.83 17.89 0.91
CA TYR A 86 1.64 17.09 -0.31
C TYR A 86 2.70 17.35 -1.38
N PHE A 87 3.87 17.90 -1.01
CA PHE A 87 4.94 18.15 -1.97
C PHE A 87 5.48 16.85 -2.56
N GLY A 88 5.28 16.63 -3.85
CA GLY A 88 5.65 15.41 -4.59
C GLY A 88 7.08 15.40 -5.14
N GLY A 89 7.98 16.27 -4.63
CA GLY A 89 9.35 16.41 -5.16
C GLY A 89 9.46 17.41 -6.30
N PHE A 90 10.69 17.68 -6.75
CA PHE A 90 10.96 18.60 -7.86
C PHE A 90 10.80 17.94 -9.24
N GLU A 91 10.82 16.62 -9.28
CA GLU A 91 10.58 15.80 -10.47
C GLU A 91 9.92 14.47 -10.07
N PRO A 92 9.17 13.82 -10.97
CA PRO A 92 8.56 12.54 -10.67
C PRO A 92 9.64 11.46 -10.45
N ALA A 93 9.39 10.56 -9.52
CA ALA A 93 10.31 9.51 -9.10
C ALA A 93 11.70 10.03 -8.70
N SER A 94 11.77 11.21 -8.05
CA SER A 94 13.03 11.73 -7.51
C SER A 94 13.56 10.89 -6.34
N GLU A 95 12.66 10.31 -5.54
CA GLU A 95 12.99 9.65 -4.30
C GLU A 95 13.43 8.19 -4.49
N ILE A 96 14.34 7.73 -3.64
CA ILE A 96 14.87 6.37 -3.72
C ILE A 96 13.78 5.32 -3.42
N GLU A 97 12.86 5.64 -2.53
CA GLU A 97 11.72 4.79 -2.18
C GLU A 97 10.77 4.64 -3.37
N THR A 98 10.49 5.74 -4.05
CA THR A 98 9.66 5.73 -5.27
C THR A 98 10.34 4.94 -6.40
N LYS A 99 11.63 5.20 -6.65
CA LYS A 99 12.41 4.45 -7.65
C LYS A 99 12.40 2.95 -7.37
N TYR A 100 12.57 2.58 -6.10
CA TYR A 100 12.52 1.19 -5.69
C TYR A 100 11.17 0.53 -6.01
N LEU A 101 10.05 1.20 -5.67
CA LEU A 101 8.71 0.67 -6.00
C LEU A 101 8.45 0.61 -7.50
N VAL A 102 8.84 1.63 -8.25
CA VAL A 102 8.74 1.64 -9.72
C VAL A 102 9.48 0.44 -10.32
N ASP A 103 10.70 0.19 -9.88
CA ASP A 103 11.51 -0.95 -10.30
C ASP A 103 10.89 -2.29 -9.90
N LEU A 104 10.38 -2.39 -8.68
CA LEU A 104 9.73 -3.60 -8.18
C LEU A 104 8.47 -3.94 -8.99
N ILE A 105 7.62 -2.94 -9.26
CA ILE A 105 6.42 -3.10 -10.07
C ILE A 105 6.76 -3.51 -11.51
N ASN A 106 7.76 -2.89 -12.11
CA ASN A 106 8.15 -3.20 -13.50
C ASN A 106 8.79 -4.60 -13.67
N LYS A 107 9.33 -5.17 -12.59
CA LYS A 107 9.98 -6.49 -12.60
C LYS A 107 9.07 -7.63 -12.15
N ASN A 108 7.85 -7.35 -11.73
CA ASN A 108 6.94 -8.36 -11.20
C ASN A 108 5.52 -8.15 -11.71
N ASP A 109 4.86 -9.24 -12.09
CA ASP A 109 3.44 -9.26 -12.47
C ASP A 109 2.57 -9.40 -11.22
N PHE A 110 2.36 -8.31 -10.49
CA PHE A 110 1.48 -8.32 -9.34
C PHE A 110 0.01 -8.40 -9.78
N SER A 111 -0.74 -9.34 -9.19
CA SER A 111 -2.18 -9.50 -9.40
C SER A 111 -3.00 -8.50 -8.58
N ALA A 112 -2.44 -8.02 -7.48
CA ALA A 112 -3.00 -6.94 -6.66
C ALA A 112 -1.91 -6.29 -5.81
N ILE A 113 -2.17 -5.05 -5.38
CA ILE A 113 -1.33 -4.29 -4.46
C ILE A 113 -2.20 -3.71 -3.35
N ILE A 114 -1.75 -3.85 -2.10
CA ILE A 114 -2.41 -3.34 -0.91
C ILE A 114 -1.47 -2.37 -0.21
N THR A 115 -1.92 -1.16 0.07
CA THR A 115 -1.21 -0.19 0.91
C THR A 115 -2.03 0.10 2.17
N ILE A 116 -1.33 0.30 3.30
CA ILE A 116 -1.97 0.55 4.59
C ILE A 116 -1.64 1.98 5.00
N HIS A 117 -2.66 2.79 5.15
CA HIS A 117 -2.65 4.20 5.48
C HIS A 117 -3.58 4.52 6.65
N ALA A 118 -3.67 5.79 7.03
CA ALA A 118 -4.59 6.37 8.01
C ALA A 118 -4.95 7.83 7.60
N PRO A 119 -6.03 8.47 8.07
CA PRO A 119 -7.00 7.99 9.09
C PRO A 119 -8.45 7.83 8.57
N TYR A 120 -8.72 7.73 7.27
CA TYR A 120 -10.06 8.02 6.68
C TYR A 120 -11.13 6.92 6.82
N LYS A 121 -10.85 5.77 7.46
CA LYS A 121 -11.81 4.67 7.67
C LYS A 121 -12.48 4.19 6.37
N THR A 122 -11.68 3.98 5.34
CA THR A 122 -12.17 3.56 4.02
C THR A 122 -11.27 2.52 3.36
N THR A 123 -11.85 1.71 2.51
CA THR A 123 -11.14 0.80 1.59
C THR A 123 -11.15 1.44 0.22
N ASN A 124 -10.23 2.39 0.01
CA ASN A 124 -10.12 3.07 -1.28
C ASN A 124 -9.53 2.12 -2.32
N TYR A 125 -10.00 2.23 -3.59
CA TYR A 125 -9.49 1.41 -4.67
C TYR A 125 -9.26 2.18 -5.97
N ASP A 126 -8.22 1.77 -6.69
CA ASP A 126 -7.85 2.28 -8.01
C ASP A 126 -7.70 1.14 -9.01
N GLY A 127 -8.11 1.40 -10.27
CA GLY A 127 -8.10 0.40 -11.34
C GLY A 127 -9.19 -0.67 -11.19
N PRO A 128 -9.00 -1.87 -11.73
CA PRO A 128 -10.02 -2.94 -11.73
C PRO A 128 -10.11 -3.67 -10.38
N ALA A 129 -10.29 -2.93 -9.27
CA ALA A 129 -10.18 -3.45 -7.92
C ALA A 129 -11.48 -3.45 -7.10
N GLU A 130 -12.62 -3.08 -7.67
CA GLU A 130 -13.90 -2.94 -6.96
C GLU A 130 -14.32 -4.22 -6.22
N ILE A 131 -14.23 -5.38 -6.88
CA ILE A 131 -14.60 -6.67 -6.26
C ILE A 131 -13.66 -7.01 -5.10
N LEU A 132 -12.35 -6.77 -5.27
CA LEU A 132 -11.37 -6.98 -4.21
C LEU A 132 -11.60 -6.00 -3.05
N ALA A 133 -11.91 -4.74 -3.34
CA ALA A 133 -12.21 -3.72 -2.34
C ALA A 133 -13.43 -4.11 -1.50
N GLN A 134 -14.48 -4.64 -2.12
CA GLN A 134 -15.65 -5.13 -1.38
C GLN A 134 -15.29 -6.29 -0.44
N LYS A 135 -14.50 -7.26 -0.90
CA LYS A 135 -14.05 -8.38 -0.06
C LYS A 135 -13.18 -7.93 1.12
N ILE A 136 -12.29 -6.97 0.88
CA ILE A 136 -11.46 -6.39 1.94
C ILE A 136 -12.34 -5.59 2.91
N SER A 137 -13.31 -4.82 2.42
CA SER A 137 -14.31 -4.11 3.22
C SER A 137 -15.08 -5.05 4.15
N ASP A 138 -15.52 -6.20 3.65
CA ASP A 138 -16.23 -7.21 4.45
C ASP A 138 -15.35 -7.75 5.62
N ILE A 139 -14.03 -7.81 5.44
CA ILE A 139 -13.07 -8.29 6.45
C ILE A 139 -12.69 -7.17 7.43
N ILE A 140 -12.30 -6.02 6.91
CA ILE A 140 -11.77 -4.91 7.71
C ILE A 140 -12.90 -4.10 8.36
N GLY A 141 -14.05 -3.98 7.68
CA GLY A 141 -15.22 -3.24 8.16
C GLY A 141 -15.23 -1.77 7.74
N TYR A 142 -14.39 -1.35 6.78
CA TYR A 142 -14.39 0.00 6.22
C TYR A 142 -14.99 0.01 4.82
N PRO A 143 -15.90 0.97 4.50
CA PRO A 143 -16.62 0.98 3.23
C PRO A 143 -15.67 1.11 2.03
N PRO A 144 -15.97 0.44 0.89
CA PRO A 144 -15.20 0.61 -0.32
C PRO A 144 -15.51 1.96 -0.97
N SER A 145 -14.49 2.60 -1.55
CA SER A 145 -14.64 3.84 -2.29
C SER A 145 -13.64 3.95 -3.44
N SER A 146 -14.10 4.37 -4.61
CA SER A 146 -13.22 4.70 -5.75
C SER A 146 -12.71 6.15 -5.72
N ASP A 147 -13.13 6.94 -4.74
CA ASP A 147 -12.75 8.34 -4.58
C ASP A 147 -12.45 8.63 -3.10
N ILE A 148 -11.34 9.29 -2.85
CA ILE A 148 -10.93 9.74 -1.52
C ILE A 148 -11.38 11.19 -1.22
N GLY A 149 -12.10 11.82 -2.16
CA GLY A 149 -12.70 13.14 -2.00
C GLY A 149 -11.80 14.32 -2.42
N TYR A 150 -10.58 14.09 -2.88
CA TYR A 150 -9.67 15.12 -3.39
C TYR A 150 -8.69 14.59 -4.43
N ALA A 151 -8.14 15.49 -5.25
CA ALA A 151 -7.18 15.11 -6.29
C ALA A 151 -5.85 14.64 -5.68
N THR A 152 -5.30 13.56 -6.23
CA THR A 152 -4.06 12.95 -5.79
C THR A 152 -3.05 12.82 -6.94
N PRO A 153 -2.56 13.94 -7.52
CA PRO A 153 -1.59 13.89 -8.61
C PRO A 153 -0.30 13.18 -8.14
N GLY A 154 0.28 12.36 -9.00
CA GLY A 154 1.50 11.61 -8.65
C GLY A 154 1.33 10.51 -7.62
N SER A 155 0.09 10.05 -7.32
CA SER A 155 -0.15 9.01 -6.31
C SER A 155 0.21 7.61 -6.80
N PHE A 156 0.50 6.73 -5.85
CA PHE A 156 0.76 5.31 -6.11
C PHE A 156 -0.47 4.59 -6.69
N GLY A 157 -1.67 4.92 -6.18
CA GLY A 157 -2.93 4.40 -6.71
C GLY A 157 -3.16 4.77 -8.17
N THR A 158 -2.87 6.02 -8.55
CA THR A 158 -2.89 6.44 -9.96
C THR A 158 -1.86 5.67 -10.79
N TYR A 159 -0.62 5.57 -10.29
CA TYR A 159 0.48 4.90 -10.99
C TYR A 159 0.21 3.42 -11.25
N CYS A 160 -0.22 2.66 -10.25
CA CYS A 160 -0.48 1.23 -10.35
C CYS A 160 -1.89 0.93 -10.85
N GLY A 161 -2.91 1.53 -10.24
CA GLY A 161 -4.31 1.22 -10.50
C GLY A 161 -4.82 1.81 -11.80
N LYS A 162 -4.78 3.15 -11.91
CA LYS A 162 -5.40 3.83 -13.06
C LYS A 162 -4.59 3.67 -14.35
N GLU A 163 -3.26 3.80 -14.29
CA GLU A 163 -2.43 3.79 -15.49
C GLU A 163 -1.95 2.40 -15.91
N ARG A 164 -1.71 1.49 -14.96
CA ARG A 164 -1.23 0.13 -15.22
C ARG A 164 -2.29 -0.95 -15.11
N GLN A 165 -3.49 -0.58 -14.65
CA GLN A 165 -4.61 -1.50 -14.47
C GLN A 165 -4.28 -2.69 -13.53
N ILE A 166 -3.41 -2.47 -12.56
CA ILE A 166 -3.15 -3.41 -11.49
C ILE A 166 -4.15 -3.12 -10.36
N PRO A 167 -4.98 -4.07 -9.92
CA PRO A 167 -5.88 -3.87 -8.79
C PRO A 167 -5.12 -3.31 -7.58
N THR A 168 -5.41 -2.07 -7.19
CA THR A 168 -4.69 -1.38 -6.13
C THR A 168 -5.68 -0.93 -5.06
N ILE A 169 -5.41 -1.33 -3.81
CA ILE A 169 -6.22 -1.00 -2.64
C ILE A 169 -5.39 -0.15 -1.68
N THR A 170 -5.97 0.94 -1.22
CA THR A 170 -5.47 1.74 -0.10
C THR A 170 -6.42 1.57 1.08
N ILE A 171 -5.99 0.87 2.12
CA ILE A 171 -6.78 0.72 3.35
C ILE A 171 -6.41 1.90 4.26
N GLU A 172 -7.36 2.78 4.47
CA GLU A 172 -7.26 3.92 5.38
C GLU A 172 -7.83 3.51 6.73
N ILE A 173 -6.98 3.20 7.70
CA ILE A 173 -7.43 2.71 9.01
C ILE A 173 -7.98 3.83 9.89
N ASP A 174 -8.77 3.45 10.89
CA ASP A 174 -9.14 4.31 12.00
C ASP A 174 -8.03 4.29 13.07
N GLU A 175 -7.38 5.41 13.29
CA GLU A 175 -6.31 5.51 14.31
C GLU A 175 -6.82 5.38 15.74
N GLU A 176 -8.12 5.59 15.97
CA GLU A 176 -8.75 5.45 17.29
C GLU A 176 -9.28 4.02 17.54
N GLU A 177 -9.30 3.14 16.52
CA GLU A 177 -9.77 1.76 16.69
C GLU A 177 -8.75 0.95 17.51
N ASN A 178 -9.27 -0.02 18.27
CA ASN A 178 -8.43 -0.91 19.07
C ASN A 178 -7.44 -1.68 18.19
N MET A 179 -6.15 -1.47 18.42
CA MET A 179 -5.05 -2.05 17.64
C MET A 179 -5.02 -3.57 17.63
N GLU A 180 -5.44 -4.24 18.73
CA GLU A 180 -5.50 -5.71 18.77
C GLU A 180 -6.64 -6.25 17.89
N LEU A 181 -7.78 -5.53 17.87
CA LEU A 181 -8.90 -5.88 17.00
C LEU A 181 -8.52 -5.69 15.53
N LEU A 182 -7.93 -4.54 15.18
CA LEU A 182 -7.41 -4.29 13.82
C LEU A 182 -6.39 -5.35 13.42
N ASN A 183 -5.44 -5.69 14.30
CA ASN A 183 -4.44 -6.71 14.02
C ASN A 183 -5.09 -8.07 13.65
N LYS A 184 -6.14 -8.49 14.35
CA LYS A 184 -6.88 -9.71 14.02
C LYS A 184 -7.55 -9.63 12.64
N LYS A 185 -8.15 -8.48 12.31
CA LYS A 185 -8.74 -8.24 10.99
C LYS A 185 -7.67 -8.31 9.88
N PHE A 186 -6.49 -7.69 10.09
CA PHE A 186 -5.39 -7.76 9.13
C PHE A 186 -4.80 -9.16 8.99
N HIS A 187 -4.70 -9.94 10.07
CA HIS A 187 -4.34 -11.36 9.99
C HIS A 187 -5.33 -12.13 9.11
N THR A 188 -6.63 -11.92 9.30
CA THR A 188 -7.68 -12.54 8.45
C THR A 188 -7.55 -12.10 7.00
N LEU A 189 -7.29 -10.81 6.75
CA LEU A 189 -7.06 -10.29 5.40
C LEU A 189 -5.85 -10.95 4.73
N PHE A 190 -4.72 -11.05 5.42
CA PHE A 190 -3.51 -11.66 4.84
C PHE A 190 -3.69 -13.16 4.58
N GLU A 191 -4.43 -13.88 5.44
CA GLU A 191 -4.80 -15.27 5.17
C GLU A 191 -5.73 -15.39 3.95
N TYR A 192 -6.71 -14.50 3.80
CA TYR A 192 -7.55 -14.42 2.61
C TYR A 192 -6.71 -14.20 1.34
N LEU A 193 -5.83 -13.19 1.34
CA LEU A 193 -4.95 -12.89 0.21
C LEU A 193 -4.01 -14.05 -0.13
N LYS A 194 -3.55 -14.78 0.90
CA LYS A 194 -2.65 -15.92 0.75
C LYS A 194 -3.32 -17.16 0.15
N ASN A 195 -4.61 -17.41 0.47
CA ASN A 195 -5.23 -18.69 0.20
C ASN A 195 -6.50 -18.65 -0.66
N GLU A 196 -7.24 -17.53 -0.70
CA GLU A 196 -8.59 -17.46 -1.26
C GLU A 196 -8.72 -16.44 -2.40
N TYR A 197 -7.91 -15.36 -2.39
CA TYR A 197 -7.91 -14.32 -3.44
C TYR A 197 -7.54 -14.86 -4.83
#